data_8ec00ed907762f79b1df4155f91fa6c1
#
_entry.id   8ec00ed907762f79b1df4155f91fa6c1
#
_cell.length_a   1.000
_cell.length_b   1.000
_cell.length_c   1.000
_cell.angle_alpha   90.00
_cell.angle_beta   90.00
_cell.angle_gamma   90.00
#
_symmetry.space_group_name_H-M   'P 1'
#
loop_
_entity.id
_entity.type
_entity.pdbx_description
1 polymer ?
#
loop_
_entity_poly.entity_id
_entity_poly.type
_entity_poly.pdbx_seq_one_letter_code
_entity_poly.pdbx_strand_id
1 'polypeptide(L)'
;MKRAKLFSLILGLSFTLGACGGPVQINSFRCPAGVILASTEEWRDIQSPANPDFTINIVDTALTCVMPSPGVIESEMYIGGFLMAQKPNGAPTGDFAVDIFIAVIDRDETVIESRVETVTIDPVDENLVGSKSEFIHEFNPIQFRMADGDRANMYRIATGFRLSTEQLAASREQRSKRILPPRPSN
;
A
#
# COMPACT_ATOMS: atom_id res chain seq x y z
N MET A 1 20.41 -40.81 80.82
CA MET A 1 19.59 -41.41 79.72
C MET A 1 18.49 -40.40 79.35
N LYS A 2 18.67 -39.61 78.33
CA LYS A 2 17.67 -38.59 77.86
C LYS A 2 17.44 -38.85 76.36
N ARG A 3 16.24 -39.20 76.00
CA ARG A 3 15.79 -39.46 74.62
C ARG A 3 15.43 -38.06 73.98
N ALA A 4 16.17 -37.69 72.99
CA ALA A 4 15.83 -36.53 72.16
C ALA A 4 14.79 -36.95 71.11
N LYS A 5 13.63 -36.26 71.03
CA LYS A 5 12.61 -36.42 70.02
C LYS A 5 12.93 -35.46 68.89
N LEU A 6 13.21 -36.00 67.71
CA LEU A 6 13.41 -35.23 66.45
C LEU A 6 12.03 -34.87 65.89
N PHE A 7 11.69 -33.59 65.91
CA PHE A 7 10.49 -33.14 65.26
C PHE A 7 10.88 -32.74 63.83
N SER A 8 10.38 -33.52 62.89
CA SER A 8 10.55 -33.28 61.46
C SER A 8 9.51 -32.25 60.98
N LEU A 9 9.94 -31.03 60.72
CA LEU A 9 9.09 -29.96 60.21
C LEU A 9 9.12 -30.02 58.68
N ILE A 10 8.06 -30.60 58.08
CA ILE A 10 7.88 -30.61 56.64
C ILE A 10 7.24 -29.27 56.25
N LEU A 11 8.06 -28.37 55.70
CA LEU A 11 7.63 -27.10 55.17
C LEU A 11 7.13 -27.32 53.74
N GLY A 12 5.81 -27.44 53.58
CA GLY A 12 5.15 -27.56 52.27
C GLY A 12 5.25 -26.24 51.47
N LEU A 13 6.12 -26.22 50.47
CA LEU A 13 6.26 -25.12 49.53
C LEU A 13 5.18 -25.26 48.44
N SER A 14 4.03 -24.63 48.65
CA SER A 14 2.95 -24.56 47.66
C SER A 14 3.35 -23.59 46.54
N PHE A 15 3.86 -24.13 45.45
CA PHE A 15 4.02 -23.39 44.19
C PHE A 15 2.63 -23.11 43.59
N THR A 16 2.10 -21.95 43.84
CA THR A 16 0.97 -21.42 43.06
C THR A 16 1.49 -20.98 41.67
N LEU A 17 1.39 -21.88 40.72
CA LEU A 17 1.49 -21.52 39.26
C LEU A 17 0.35 -20.58 38.96
N GLY A 18 0.60 -19.28 39.05
CA GLY A 18 -0.26 -18.24 38.51
C GLY A 18 -0.28 -18.38 36.99
N ALA A 19 -1.28 -19.12 36.48
CA ALA A 19 -1.61 -19.11 35.07
C ALA A 19 -2.11 -17.72 34.69
N CYS A 20 -1.20 -16.84 34.27
CA CYS A 20 -1.54 -15.65 33.49
C CYS A 20 -1.96 -16.05 32.06
N GLY A 21 -3.04 -16.85 31.98
CA GLY A 21 -3.77 -17.12 30.76
C GLY A 21 -4.97 -16.21 30.66
N GLY A 22 -4.74 -14.91 30.50
CA GLY A 22 -5.81 -14.07 29.97
C GLY A 22 -6.15 -14.57 28.57
N PRO A 23 -7.46 -14.58 28.17
CA PRO A 23 -7.81 -14.94 26.81
C PRO A 23 -7.08 -13.96 25.88
N VAL A 24 -6.13 -14.47 25.11
CA VAL A 24 -5.59 -13.75 23.97
C VAL A 24 -6.78 -13.61 23.03
N GLN A 25 -7.48 -12.48 23.14
CA GLN A 25 -8.41 -12.08 22.10
C GLN A 25 -7.54 -11.79 20.87
N ILE A 26 -7.32 -12.84 20.06
CA ILE A 26 -6.94 -12.66 18.68
C ILE A 26 -8.17 -12.01 18.02
N ASN A 27 -8.34 -10.73 18.23
CA ASN A 27 -9.18 -9.94 17.37
C ASN A 27 -8.53 -10.08 15.99
N SER A 28 -9.13 -10.92 15.16
CA SER A 28 -8.76 -11.07 13.75
C SER A 28 -9.20 -9.81 13.00
N PHE A 29 -8.63 -8.67 13.43
CA PHE A 29 -8.77 -7.41 12.77
C PHE A 29 -8.09 -7.55 11.41
N ARG A 30 -8.88 -7.44 10.35
CA ARG A 30 -8.37 -7.46 8.98
C ARG A 30 -8.28 -6.03 8.49
N CYS A 31 -7.11 -5.63 8.05
CA CYS A 31 -6.89 -4.34 7.42
C CYS A 31 -7.80 -4.14 6.19
N PRO A 32 -8.05 -2.90 5.78
CA PRO A 32 -8.54 -2.58 4.45
C PRO A 32 -7.69 -3.22 3.37
N ALA A 33 -8.23 -3.42 2.18
CA ALA A 33 -7.43 -3.84 1.04
C ALA A 33 -6.70 -2.63 0.43
N GLY A 34 -5.37 -2.74 0.25
CA GLY A 34 -4.61 -1.81 -0.58
C GLY A 34 -4.83 -2.14 -2.06
N VAL A 35 -5.13 -1.15 -2.90
CA VAL A 35 -5.38 -1.36 -4.34
C VAL A 35 -4.76 -0.25 -5.17
N ILE A 36 -4.18 -0.60 -6.33
CA ILE A 36 -3.79 0.37 -7.34
C ILE A 36 -5.00 0.59 -8.24
N LEU A 37 -5.42 1.85 -8.38
CA LEU A 37 -6.61 2.16 -9.17
C LEU A 37 -6.32 1.99 -10.67
N ALA A 38 -7.19 1.26 -11.34
CA ALA A 38 -7.04 0.96 -12.75
C ALA A 38 -6.94 2.21 -13.65
N SER A 39 -6.01 2.19 -14.59
CA SER A 39 -5.65 3.28 -15.49
C SER A 39 -4.93 4.46 -14.82
N THR A 40 -4.56 4.35 -13.55
CA THR A 40 -3.70 5.32 -12.86
C THR A 40 -2.38 4.70 -12.39
N GLU A 41 -2.15 3.44 -12.75
CA GLU A 41 -0.93 2.68 -12.44
C GLU A 41 0.30 3.16 -13.24
N GLU A 42 0.10 3.89 -14.33
CA GLU A 42 1.16 4.35 -15.23
C GLU A 42 1.06 5.86 -15.45
N TRP A 43 2.16 6.56 -15.18
CA TRP A 43 2.34 7.97 -15.53
C TRP A 43 3.11 8.08 -16.84
N ARG A 44 2.72 9.02 -17.69
CA ARG A 44 3.34 9.29 -18.99
C ARG A 44 3.62 10.77 -19.15
N ASP A 45 4.65 11.10 -19.89
CA ASP A 45 4.94 12.47 -20.23
C ASP A 45 3.72 13.17 -20.88
N ILE A 46 3.38 14.35 -20.36
CA ILE A 46 2.25 15.16 -20.83
C ILE A 46 2.42 15.58 -22.29
N GLN A 47 3.67 15.83 -22.73
CA GLN A 47 3.93 16.32 -24.08
C GLN A 47 3.68 15.25 -25.15
N SER A 48 3.81 13.98 -24.80
CA SER A 48 3.62 12.87 -25.73
C SER A 48 3.03 11.62 -25.06
N PRO A 49 1.82 11.65 -24.51
CA PRO A 49 1.26 10.54 -23.73
C PRO A 49 1.03 9.26 -24.58
N ALA A 50 0.85 9.39 -25.89
CA ALA A 50 0.70 8.24 -26.80
C ALA A 50 2.06 7.59 -27.16
N ASN A 51 3.16 8.34 -27.12
CA ASN A 51 4.52 7.87 -27.43
C ASN A 51 5.54 8.57 -26.52
N PRO A 52 5.49 8.29 -25.21
CA PRO A 52 6.30 8.98 -24.21
C PRO A 52 7.78 8.67 -24.37
N ASP A 53 8.61 9.58 -23.88
CA ASP A 53 10.04 9.37 -23.82
C ASP A 53 10.41 8.43 -22.66
N PHE A 54 9.63 8.45 -21.58
CA PHE A 54 9.69 7.56 -20.44
C PHE A 54 8.32 7.32 -19.83
N THR A 55 8.22 6.29 -19.02
CA THR A 55 7.02 5.98 -18.22
C THR A 55 7.41 5.73 -16.78
N ILE A 56 6.51 6.01 -15.86
CA ILE A 56 6.64 5.64 -14.46
C ILE A 56 5.48 4.71 -14.14
N ASN A 57 5.76 3.59 -13.47
CA ASN A 57 4.76 2.56 -13.20
C ASN A 57 4.74 2.23 -11.71
N ILE A 58 3.55 2.19 -11.11
CA ILE A 58 3.31 1.58 -9.81
C ILE A 58 2.95 0.11 -10.07
N VAL A 59 3.67 -0.81 -9.45
CA VAL A 59 3.49 -2.26 -9.71
C VAL A 59 3.07 -3.04 -8.49
N ASP A 60 3.30 -2.49 -7.30
CA ASP A 60 2.99 -3.16 -6.05
C ASP A 60 2.53 -2.18 -4.98
N THR A 61 1.77 -2.69 -4.02
CA THR A 61 1.35 -1.95 -2.84
C THR A 61 1.27 -2.87 -1.64
N ALA A 62 1.80 -2.42 -0.51
CA ALA A 62 1.67 -3.06 0.78
C ALA A 62 0.98 -2.12 1.77
N LEU A 63 0.20 -2.69 2.69
CA LEU A 63 -0.56 -1.92 3.66
C LEU A 63 -0.47 -2.57 5.03
N THR A 64 -0.18 -1.75 6.04
CA THR A 64 -0.33 -2.10 7.45
C THR A 64 -1.41 -1.24 8.07
N CYS A 65 -2.02 -1.69 9.17
CA CYS A 65 -3.01 -0.89 9.86
C CYS A 65 -3.12 -1.24 11.33
N VAL A 66 -3.53 -0.25 12.12
CA VAL A 66 -3.86 -0.38 13.53
C VAL A 66 -5.24 0.25 13.81
N MET A 67 -5.82 -0.10 14.93
CA MET A 67 -7.05 0.51 15.43
C MET A 67 -6.73 1.26 16.74
N PRO A 68 -6.32 2.53 16.67
CA PRO A 68 -5.92 3.29 17.85
C PRO A 68 -7.08 3.55 18.82
N SER A 69 -8.32 3.55 18.32
CA SER A 69 -9.53 3.63 19.12
C SER A 69 -10.70 2.92 18.43
N PRO A 70 -11.77 2.54 19.14
CA PRO A 70 -12.91 1.84 18.54
C PRO A 70 -13.46 2.59 17.32
N GLY A 71 -13.55 1.88 16.19
CA GLY A 71 -14.07 2.41 14.93
C GLY A 71 -13.13 3.35 14.17
N VAL A 72 -11.91 3.61 14.66
CA VAL A 72 -10.90 4.42 13.96
C VAL A 72 -9.80 3.52 13.43
N ILE A 73 -9.52 3.61 12.15
CA ILE A 73 -8.42 2.92 11.48
C ILE A 73 -7.33 3.93 11.17
N GLU A 74 -6.09 3.57 11.46
CA GLU A 74 -4.90 4.23 10.98
C GLU A 74 -4.12 3.26 10.12
N SER A 75 -3.81 3.65 8.90
CA SER A 75 -3.15 2.80 7.90
C SER A 75 -1.93 3.47 7.34
N GLU A 76 -0.85 2.72 7.22
CA GLU A 76 0.36 3.06 6.49
C GLU A 76 0.38 2.27 5.18
N MET A 77 0.59 2.95 4.06
CA MET A 77 0.64 2.34 2.75
C MET A 77 2.00 2.58 2.11
N TYR A 78 2.53 1.55 1.51
CA TYR A 78 3.76 1.56 0.72
C TYR A 78 3.41 1.25 -0.72
N ILE A 79 4.07 1.92 -1.64
CA ILE A 79 4.02 1.58 -3.06
C ILE A 79 5.42 1.29 -3.56
N GLY A 80 5.52 0.32 -4.47
CA GLY A 80 6.72 0.03 -5.24
C GLY A 80 6.47 0.28 -6.72
N GLY A 81 7.48 0.79 -7.40
CA GLY A 81 7.37 1.09 -8.82
C GLY A 81 8.72 1.29 -9.49
N PHE A 82 8.66 1.69 -10.75
CA PHE A 82 9.86 2.03 -11.51
C PHE A 82 9.61 3.10 -12.57
N LEU A 83 10.63 3.90 -12.84
CA LEU A 83 10.76 4.72 -14.03
C LEU A 83 11.45 3.91 -15.12
N MET A 84 10.98 3.95 -16.35
CA MET A 84 11.54 3.22 -17.48
C MET A 84 11.70 4.11 -18.72
N ALA A 85 12.90 4.18 -19.29
CA ALA A 85 13.15 4.86 -20.54
C ALA A 85 12.48 4.11 -21.71
N GLN A 86 11.68 4.82 -22.51
CA GLN A 86 11.00 4.29 -23.70
C GLN A 86 11.79 4.59 -24.97
N LYS A 87 12.63 5.65 -24.96
CA LYS A 87 13.50 6.06 -26.04
C LYS A 87 14.95 6.23 -25.54
N PRO A 88 15.94 6.15 -26.40
CA PRO A 88 17.30 6.51 -26.03
C PRO A 88 17.35 7.96 -25.52
N ASN A 89 18.01 8.17 -24.38
CA ASN A 89 18.08 9.47 -23.70
C ASN A 89 16.72 10.10 -23.41
N GLY A 90 15.65 9.31 -23.29
CA GLY A 90 14.29 9.77 -23.04
C GLY A 90 13.97 10.02 -21.59
N ALA A 91 14.67 9.35 -20.65
CA ALA A 91 14.42 9.57 -19.22
C ALA A 91 15.01 10.91 -18.73
N PRO A 92 14.43 11.51 -17.68
CA PRO A 92 14.96 12.74 -17.10
C PRO A 92 16.37 12.54 -16.58
N THR A 93 17.23 13.56 -16.70
CA THR A 93 18.63 13.55 -16.26
C THR A 93 18.81 13.98 -14.78
N GLY A 94 17.73 14.39 -14.13
CA GLY A 94 17.69 14.78 -12.72
C GLY A 94 16.46 14.21 -12.06
N ASP A 95 16.35 14.45 -10.75
CA ASP A 95 15.21 14.01 -9.95
C ASP A 95 13.89 14.44 -10.60
N PHE A 96 12.96 13.53 -10.69
CA PHE A 96 11.65 13.75 -11.29
C PHE A 96 10.55 13.59 -10.24
N ALA A 97 9.69 14.59 -10.14
CA ALA A 97 8.61 14.62 -9.16
C ALA A 97 7.26 14.32 -9.82
N VAL A 98 6.49 13.42 -9.22
CA VAL A 98 5.12 13.08 -9.64
C VAL A 98 4.15 13.14 -8.47
N ASP A 99 2.93 13.50 -8.76
CA ASP A 99 1.85 13.49 -7.80
C ASP A 99 1.18 12.10 -7.78
N ILE A 100 1.07 11.53 -6.58
CA ILE A 100 0.38 10.27 -6.33
C ILE A 100 -0.72 10.53 -5.31
N PHE A 101 -1.92 10.04 -5.58
CA PHE A 101 -3.02 10.13 -4.63
C PHE A 101 -3.12 8.88 -3.77
N ILE A 102 -3.64 9.06 -2.57
CA ILE A 102 -4.15 7.99 -1.70
C ILE A 102 -5.58 8.34 -1.30
N ALA A 103 -6.50 7.38 -1.36
CA ALA A 103 -7.91 7.61 -1.07
C ALA A 103 -8.52 6.42 -0.32
N VAL A 104 -9.31 6.69 0.70
CA VAL A 104 -10.12 5.68 1.40
C VAL A 104 -11.48 5.62 0.74
N ILE A 105 -11.87 4.43 0.32
CA ILE A 105 -13.13 4.13 -0.34
C ILE A 105 -13.94 3.21 0.58
N ASP A 106 -15.16 3.59 0.90
CA ASP A 106 -16.07 2.79 1.70
C ASP A 106 -16.75 1.66 0.89
N ARG A 107 -17.61 0.88 1.53
CA ARG A 107 -18.38 -0.20 0.91
C ARG A 107 -19.35 0.26 -0.19
N ASP A 108 -19.76 1.52 -0.15
CA ASP A 108 -20.72 2.12 -1.10
C ASP A 108 -19.98 2.81 -2.27
N GLU A 109 -18.68 2.53 -2.44
CA GLU A 109 -17.78 3.11 -3.45
C GLU A 109 -17.60 4.64 -3.31
N THR A 110 -17.83 5.18 -2.11
CA THR A 110 -17.68 6.60 -1.82
C THR A 110 -16.28 6.87 -1.28
N VAL A 111 -15.62 7.90 -1.81
CA VAL A 111 -14.36 8.40 -1.25
C VAL A 111 -14.67 9.20 0.01
N ILE A 112 -14.22 8.70 1.16
CA ILE A 112 -14.45 9.33 2.46
C ILE A 112 -13.26 10.12 2.98
N GLU A 113 -12.05 9.82 2.48
CA GLU A 113 -10.82 10.55 2.78
C GLU A 113 -9.90 10.47 1.58
N SER A 114 -9.15 11.53 1.27
CA SER A 114 -8.16 11.50 0.21
C SER A 114 -7.12 12.61 0.37
N ARG A 115 -5.91 12.34 -0.13
CA ARG A 115 -4.86 13.34 -0.26
C ARG A 115 -3.96 13.01 -1.45
N VAL A 116 -3.11 13.97 -1.80
CA VAL A 116 -2.08 13.84 -2.84
C VAL A 116 -0.74 14.10 -2.17
N GLU A 117 0.25 13.26 -2.49
CA GLU A 117 1.64 13.43 -2.09
C GLU A 117 2.52 13.51 -3.32
N THR A 118 3.54 14.37 -3.28
CA THR A 118 4.53 14.47 -4.35
C THR A 118 5.68 13.53 -4.01
N VAL A 119 5.98 12.62 -4.94
CA VAL A 119 7.04 11.63 -4.82
C VAL A 119 8.16 11.99 -5.77
N THR A 120 9.39 12.03 -5.25
CA THR A 120 10.59 12.22 -6.05
C THR A 120 11.14 10.87 -6.47
N ILE A 121 11.46 10.71 -7.74
CA ILE A 121 11.99 9.49 -8.34
C ILE A 121 13.36 9.81 -8.92
N ASP A 122 14.35 9.02 -8.54
CA ASP A 122 15.72 9.18 -9.03
C ASP A 122 15.80 8.90 -10.54
N PRO A 123 16.71 9.56 -11.26
CA PRO A 123 16.91 9.34 -12.68
C PRO A 123 17.45 7.94 -12.96
N VAL A 124 17.35 7.53 -14.21
CA VAL A 124 17.96 6.26 -14.69
C VAL A 124 19.44 6.47 -14.96
N ASP A 125 20.31 5.66 -14.35
CA ASP A 125 21.76 5.77 -14.50
C ASP A 125 22.24 5.60 -15.95
N GLU A 126 21.67 4.61 -16.67
CA GLU A 126 21.93 4.37 -18.08
C GLU A 126 20.67 4.65 -18.89
N ASN A 127 20.62 5.74 -19.63
CA ASN A 127 19.43 6.17 -20.37
C ASN A 127 19.29 5.45 -21.72
N LEU A 128 19.34 4.12 -21.70
CA LEU A 128 19.04 3.24 -22.82
C LEU A 128 17.58 2.79 -22.79
N VAL A 129 17.03 2.44 -23.95
CA VAL A 129 15.65 1.91 -24.02
C VAL A 129 15.51 0.70 -23.11
N GLY A 130 14.52 0.75 -22.23
CA GLY A 130 14.23 -0.30 -21.25
C GLY A 130 15.03 -0.22 -19.95
N SER A 131 15.97 0.72 -19.79
CA SER A 131 16.62 0.99 -18.51
C SER A 131 15.59 1.42 -17.47
N LYS A 132 15.76 0.96 -16.22
CA LYS A 132 14.83 1.19 -15.13
C LYS A 132 15.52 1.78 -13.91
N SER A 133 14.84 2.68 -13.22
CA SER A 133 15.13 3.11 -11.85
C SER A 133 13.96 2.72 -10.99
N GLU A 134 14.20 1.95 -9.93
CA GLU A 134 13.14 1.51 -8.99
C GLU A 134 12.97 2.53 -7.88
N PHE A 135 11.73 2.65 -7.36
CA PHE A 135 11.44 3.47 -6.21
C PHE A 135 10.48 2.76 -5.26
N ILE A 136 10.58 3.12 -3.99
CA ILE A 136 9.62 2.77 -2.95
C ILE A 136 9.21 4.08 -2.29
N HIS A 137 7.92 4.29 -2.11
CA HIS A 137 7.40 5.43 -1.37
C HIS A 137 6.47 4.96 -0.26
N GLU A 138 6.69 5.52 0.93
CA GLU A 138 5.85 5.35 2.10
C GLU A 138 4.97 6.59 2.25
N PHE A 139 3.66 6.39 2.20
CA PHE A 139 2.71 7.47 2.48
C PHE A 139 2.68 7.79 3.97
N ASN A 140 2.53 9.07 4.31
CA ASN A 140 2.15 9.40 5.68
C ASN A 140 0.89 8.62 6.10
N PRO A 141 0.73 8.24 7.38
CA PRO A 141 -0.44 7.48 7.82
C PRO A 141 -1.75 8.18 7.44
N ILE A 142 -2.72 7.41 6.92
CA ILE A 142 -4.08 7.89 6.66
C ILE A 142 -5.02 7.35 7.74
N GLN A 143 -5.79 8.24 8.35
CA GLN A 143 -6.70 7.89 9.43
C GLN A 143 -8.13 8.16 9.00
N PHE A 144 -9.04 7.22 9.27
CA PHE A 144 -10.44 7.38 8.98
C PHE A 144 -11.32 6.66 10.03
N ARG A 145 -12.58 7.05 10.10
CA ARG A 145 -13.58 6.42 10.96
C ARG A 145 -14.51 5.53 10.15
N MET A 146 -14.64 4.28 10.59
CA MET A 146 -15.63 3.36 10.04
C MET A 146 -17.06 3.76 10.45
N ALA A 147 -18.03 3.48 9.62
CA ALA A 147 -19.45 3.58 9.99
C ALA A 147 -19.80 2.50 11.05
N ASP A 148 -20.82 2.77 11.85
CA ASP A 148 -21.27 1.86 12.90
C ASP A 148 -21.68 0.51 12.31
N GLY A 149 -21.11 -0.56 12.87
CA GLY A 149 -21.34 -1.94 12.41
C GLY A 149 -20.46 -2.39 11.23
N ASP A 150 -19.66 -1.51 10.63
CA ASP A 150 -18.74 -1.87 9.58
C ASP A 150 -17.48 -2.57 10.11
N ARG A 151 -16.79 -3.27 9.20
CA ARG A 151 -15.50 -3.89 9.43
C ARG A 151 -14.46 -3.26 8.51
N ALA A 152 -13.22 -3.18 8.95
CA ALA A 152 -12.14 -2.55 8.18
C ALA A 152 -11.95 -3.16 6.77
N ASN A 153 -12.18 -4.46 6.61
CA ASN A 153 -12.08 -5.12 5.31
C ASN A 153 -13.23 -4.81 4.33
N MET A 154 -14.21 -3.98 4.73
CA MET A 154 -15.23 -3.41 3.83
C MET A 154 -14.73 -2.12 3.16
N TYR A 155 -13.59 -1.60 3.61
CA TYR A 155 -12.95 -0.42 3.06
C TYR A 155 -11.79 -0.81 2.17
N ARG A 156 -11.45 0.07 1.23
CA ARG A 156 -10.26 -0.05 0.38
C ARG A 156 -9.44 1.22 0.48
N ILE A 157 -8.13 1.09 0.43
CA ILE A 157 -7.23 2.23 0.30
C ILE A 157 -6.65 2.17 -1.11
N ALA A 158 -7.15 3.07 -1.96
CA ALA A 158 -6.75 3.17 -3.35
C ALA A 158 -5.61 4.15 -3.54
N THR A 159 -4.70 3.83 -4.46
CA THR A 159 -3.61 4.71 -4.86
C THR A 159 -3.42 4.70 -6.37
N GLY A 160 -2.71 5.69 -6.89
CA GLY A 160 -2.36 5.83 -8.29
C GLY A 160 -1.79 7.20 -8.58
N PHE A 161 -1.29 7.40 -9.79
CA PHE A 161 -0.83 8.71 -10.24
C PHE A 161 -2.00 9.68 -10.42
N ARG A 162 -1.80 10.93 -9.97
CA ARG A 162 -2.69 12.04 -10.32
C ARG A 162 -2.43 12.44 -11.76
N LEU A 163 -3.21 11.88 -12.67
CA LEU A 163 -3.07 12.09 -14.09
C LEU A 163 -3.87 13.31 -14.57
N SER A 164 -3.37 14.00 -15.61
CA SER A 164 -4.17 14.95 -16.38
C SER A 164 -5.29 14.21 -17.14
N THR A 165 -6.25 14.99 -17.65
CA THR A 165 -7.34 14.43 -18.47
C THR A 165 -6.80 13.70 -19.71
N GLU A 166 -5.77 14.26 -20.36
CA GLU A 166 -5.12 13.70 -21.54
C GLU A 166 -4.36 12.42 -21.20
N GLN A 167 -3.59 12.41 -20.10
CA GLN A 167 -2.87 11.22 -19.63
C GLN A 167 -3.85 10.09 -19.29
N LEU A 168 -4.93 10.41 -18.58
CA LEU A 168 -5.94 9.42 -18.21
C LEU A 168 -6.66 8.85 -19.44
N ALA A 169 -6.96 9.67 -20.44
CA ALA A 169 -7.54 9.21 -21.70
C ALA A 169 -6.59 8.26 -22.44
N ALA A 170 -5.30 8.61 -22.57
CA ALA A 170 -4.29 7.78 -23.19
C ALA A 170 -4.10 6.44 -22.45
N SER A 171 -4.09 6.45 -21.11
CA SER A 171 -3.98 5.25 -20.29
C SER A 171 -5.17 4.31 -20.48
N ARG A 172 -6.41 4.84 -20.50
CA ARG A 172 -7.64 4.07 -20.76
C ARG A 172 -7.66 3.46 -22.15
N GLU A 173 -7.23 4.21 -23.18
CA GLU A 173 -7.15 3.71 -24.55
C GLU A 173 -6.17 2.53 -24.67
N GLN A 174 -4.99 2.64 -24.08
CA GLN A 174 -4.02 1.55 -24.09
C GLN A 174 -4.51 0.32 -23.34
N ARG A 175 -5.14 0.50 -22.18
CA ARG A 175 -5.72 -0.61 -21.44
C ARG A 175 -6.77 -1.34 -22.27
N SER A 176 -7.63 -0.62 -22.98
CA SER A 176 -8.63 -1.24 -23.87
C SER A 176 -8.00 -2.07 -24.98
N LYS A 177 -6.88 -1.62 -25.55
CA LYS A 177 -6.12 -2.36 -26.57
C LYS A 177 -5.45 -3.63 -26.03
N ARG A 178 -5.03 -3.64 -24.76
CA ARG A 178 -4.43 -4.82 -24.09
C ARG A 178 -5.47 -5.90 -23.77
N ILE A 179 -6.70 -5.50 -23.44
CA ILE A 179 -7.77 -6.42 -23.02
C ILE A 179 -8.46 -7.07 -24.23
N LEU A 180 -8.54 -6.39 -25.36
CA LEU A 180 -9.15 -6.93 -26.58
C LEU A 180 -8.08 -7.66 -27.40
N PRO A 181 -8.17 -9.00 -27.59
CA PRO A 181 -7.28 -9.68 -28.52
C PRO A 181 -7.47 -9.10 -29.92
N PRO A 182 -6.42 -9.04 -30.76
CA PRO A 182 -6.55 -8.58 -32.13
C PRO A 182 -7.63 -9.39 -32.82
N ARG A 183 -8.62 -8.71 -33.39
CA ARG A 183 -9.68 -9.37 -34.20
C ARG A 183 -8.99 -10.09 -35.34
N PRO A 184 -9.23 -11.43 -35.54
CA PRO A 184 -8.62 -12.12 -36.66
C PRO A 184 -9.01 -11.38 -37.94
N SER A 185 -8.02 -11.01 -38.74
CA SER A 185 -8.24 -10.49 -40.11
C SER A 185 -8.80 -11.62 -40.98
N ASN A 186 -10.02 -11.48 -41.40
CA ASN A 186 -10.60 -12.34 -42.45
C ASN A 186 -9.94 -12.06 -43.80
#